data_467e636e5fda5407396f2bb9f4dfd08b
#
_entry.id   467e636e5fda5407396f2bb9f4dfd08b
#
_cell.length_a   1.000
_cell.length_b   1.000
_cell.length_c   1.000
_cell.angle_alpha   90.00
_cell.angle_beta   90.00
_cell.angle_gamma   90.00
#
_symmetry.space_group_name_H-M   'P 1'
#
loop_
_entity.id
_entity.type
_entity.pdbx_description
1 polymer ?
#
loop_
_entity_poly.entity_id
_entity_poly.type
_entity_poly.pdbx_seq_one_letter_code
_entity_poly.pdbx_strand_id
1 'polypeptide(L)'
;MKRETFAIADIYVPIKRRATLDQKRVDEIATSMLDKGQQAPILVRADGARFVLVEGLHRLEAAKALGEKTIFCFLVDARRH
;
A
#
# COMPACT_ATOMS: atom_id res chain seq x y z
N MET A 1 -14.97 5.42 -4.83
CA MET A 1 -13.84 6.19 -4.24
C MET A 1 -12.91 6.66 -5.33
N LYS A 2 -12.31 7.81 -5.11
CA LYS A 2 -11.38 8.36 -6.08
C LYS A 2 -9.97 7.82 -5.84
N ARG A 3 -9.31 7.35 -6.90
CA ARG A 3 -7.92 6.92 -6.84
C ARG A 3 -7.01 8.14 -6.68
N GLU A 4 -6.08 8.07 -5.74
CA GLU A 4 -5.08 9.11 -5.51
C GLU A 4 -3.69 8.49 -5.47
N THR A 5 -2.69 9.32 -5.70
CA THR A 5 -1.29 8.88 -5.66
C THR A 5 -0.62 9.52 -4.46
N PHE A 6 -0.05 8.68 -3.58
CA PHE A 6 0.68 9.16 -2.40
C PHE A 6 2.09 8.62 -2.38
N ALA A 7 2.98 9.35 -1.73
CA ALA A 7 4.35 8.91 -1.54
C ALA A 7 4.37 7.72 -0.56
N ILE A 8 5.09 6.66 -0.95
CA ILE A 8 5.20 5.48 -0.10
C ILE A 8 5.84 5.83 1.25
N ALA A 9 6.78 6.78 1.25
CA ALA A 9 7.43 7.23 2.49
C ALA A 9 6.46 7.83 3.51
N ASP A 10 5.30 8.29 3.07
CA ASP A 10 4.31 8.90 3.96
C ASP A 10 3.29 7.88 4.49
N ILE A 11 3.42 6.61 4.12
CA ILE A 11 2.48 5.56 4.50
C ILE A 11 3.06 4.74 5.65
N TYR A 12 2.42 4.84 6.82
CA TYR A 12 2.79 4.07 8.01
C TYR A 12 2.08 2.72 7.99
N VAL A 13 2.83 1.65 8.28
CA VAL A 13 2.28 0.31 8.38
C VAL A 13 2.23 -0.08 9.87
N PRO A 14 1.03 -0.30 10.42
CA PRO A 14 0.92 -0.74 11.81
C PRO A 14 1.68 -2.04 12.06
N ILE A 15 2.30 -2.17 13.22
CA ILE A 15 3.13 -3.33 13.57
C ILE A 15 2.35 -4.65 13.42
N LYS A 16 1.09 -4.67 13.83
CA LYS A 16 0.25 -5.88 13.72
C LYS A 16 0.11 -6.35 12.27
N ARG A 17 0.07 -5.43 11.34
CA ARG A 17 -0.02 -5.76 9.92
C ARG A 17 1.26 -6.41 9.41
N ARG A 18 2.41 -5.94 9.90
CA ARG A 18 3.71 -6.47 9.47
C ARG A 18 3.86 -7.95 9.79
N ALA A 19 3.23 -8.41 10.86
CA ALA A 19 3.28 -9.82 11.26
C ALA A 19 2.59 -10.77 10.28
N THR A 20 1.75 -10.24 9.39
CA THR A 20 1.03 -11.05 8.40
C THR A 20 1.74 -11.11 7.05
N LEU A 21 2.94 -10.54 6.95
CA LEU A 21 3.66 -10.46 5.68
C LEU A 21 4.11 -11.85 5.19
N ASP A 22 3.73 -12.18 3.96
CA ASP A 22 4.14 -13.39 3.27
C ASP A 22 5.01 -12.99 2.09
N GLN A 23 6.31 -13.26 2.16
CA GLN A 23 7.25 -12.84 1.14
C GLN A 23 6.96 -13.45 -0.23
N LYS A 24 6.47 -14.68 -0.27
CA LYS A 24 6.10 -15.31 -1.53
C LYS A 24 5.00 -14.54 -2.25
N ARG A 25 4.02 -14.07 -1.48
CA ARG A 25 2.92 -13.28 -2.03
C ARG A 25 3.42 -11.92 -2.51
N VAL A 26 4.34 -11.31 -1.78
CA VAL A 26 4.99 -10.06 -2.20
C VAL A 26 5.66 -10.25 -3.56
N ASP A 27 6.42 -11.34 -3.70
CA ASP A 27 7.15 -11.63 -4.94
C ASP A 27 6.20 -11.85 -6.12
N GLU A 28 5.09 -12.54 -5.90
CA GLU A 28 4.08 -12.77 -6.94
C GLU A 28 3.45 -11.45 -7.39
N ILE A 29 3.10 -10.59 -6.42
CA ILE A 29 2.51 -9.29 -6.73
C ILE A 29 3.53 -8.40 -7.43
N ALA A 30 4.79 -8.41 -6.99
CA ALA A 30 5.84 -7.61 -7.62
C ALA A 30 6.02 -8.02 -9.09
N THR A 31 6.03 -9.32 -9.36
CA THR A 31 6.13 -9.82 -10.74
C THR A 31 4.96 -9.34 -11.59
N SER A 32 3.74 -9.39 -11.05
CA SER A 32 2.56 -8.91 -11.75
C SER A 32 2.62 -7.41 -11.99
N MET A 33 3.06 -6.64 -11.00
CA MET A 33 3.18 -5.19 -11.12
C MET A 33 4.25 -4.78 -12.14
N LEU A 34 5.33 -5.54 -12.23
CA LEU A 34 6.38 -5.27 -13.21
C LEU A 34 5.86 -5.43 -14.63
N ASP A 35 4.98 -6.41 -14.85
CA ASP A 35 4.39 -6.69 -16.16
C ASP A 35 3.22 -5.77 -16.50
N LYS A 36 2.33 -5.52 -15.55
CA LYS A 36 1.04 -4.85 -15.79
C LYS A 36 0.85 -3.53 -15.05
N GLY A 37 1.82 -3.13 -14.24
CA GLY A 37 1.66 -1.99 -13.35
C GLY A 37 0.78 -2.33 -12.15
N GLN A 38 0.50 -1.32 -11.34
CA GLN A 38 -0.38 -1.50 -10.18
C GLN A 38 -1.83 -1.60 -10.63
N GLN A 39 -2.44 -2.76 -10.39
CA GLN A 39 -3.80 -3.05 -10.84
C GLN A 39 -4.88 -2.62 -9.84
N ALA A 40 -4.60 -2.72 -8.55
CA ALA A 40 -5.55 -2.36 -7.51
C ALA A 40 -4.92 -1.37 -6.53
N PRO A 41 -5.63 -0.30 -6.17
CA PRO A 41 -5.14 0.62 -5.14
C PRO A 41 -5.14 -0.04 -3.77
N ILE A 42 -4.24 0.43 -2.91
CA ILE A 42 -4.27 0.07 -1.49
C ILE A 42 -5.24 1.02 -0.78
N LEU A 43 -5.63 0.67 0.45
CA LEU A 43 -6.51 1.53 1.25
C LEU A 43 -5.70 2.17 2.38
N VAL A 44 -5.80 3.49 2.50
CA VAL A 44 -5.12 4.24 3.55
C VAL A 44 -6.10 5.22 4.18
N ARG A 45 -5.83 5.62 5.42
CA ARG A 45 -6.55 6.69 6.09
C ARG A 45 -5.60 7.81 6.47
N ALA A 46 -6.09 9.03 6.52
CA ALA A 46 -5.28 10.17 6.92
C ALA A 46 -5.03 10.13 8.44
N ASP A 47 -3.83 10.51 8.85
CA ASP A 47 -3.43 10.60 10.24
C ASP A 47 -2.39 11.72 10.38
N GLY A 48 -2.85 12.94 10.55
CA GLY A 48 -1.98 14.11 10.60
C GLY A 48 -1.22 14.28 9.28
N ALA A 49 0.10 14.34 9.37
CA ALA A 49 0.96 14.53 8.19
C ALA A 49 1.28 13.24 7.44
N ARG A 50 0.77 12.10 7.93
CA ARG A 50 1.03 10.81 7.31
C ARG A 50 -0.27 10.09 6.98
N PHE A 51 -0.14 8.96 6.29
CA PHE A 51 -1.26 8.05 6.03
C PHE A 51 -0.99 6.74 6.77
N VAL A 52 -2.05 6.07 7.17
CA VAL A 52 -1.94 4.76 7.83
C VAL A 52 -2.54 3.71 6.91
N LEU A 53 -1.79 2.64 6.67
CA LEU A 53 -2.27 1.54 5.84
C LEU A 53 -3.47 0.87 6.50
N VAL A 54 -4.57 0.75 5.76
CA VAL A 54 -5.76 0.01 6.18
C VAL A 54 -5.74 -1.39 5.55
N GLU A 55 -5.43 -1.47 4.26
CA GLU A 55 -5.41 -2.74 3.53
C GLU A 55 -4.48 -2.65 2.33
N GLY A 56 -3.79 -3.74 2.02
CA GLY A 56 -2.90 -3.82 0.88
C GLY A 56 -1.42 -3.93 1.22
N LEU A 57 -1.10 -4.55 2.36
CA LEU A 57 0.29 -4.69 2.82
C LEU A 57 1.20 -5.30 1.75
N HIS A 58 0.79 -6.43 1.16
CA HIS A 58 1.63 -7.15 0.20
C HIS A 58 1.87 -6.31 -1.06
N ARG A 59 0.87 -5.56 -1.50
CA ARG A 59 1.02 -4.67 -2.66
C ARG A 59 1.93 -3.50 -2.34
N LEU A 60 1.84 -2.93 -1.14
CA LEU A 60 2.74 -1.86 -0.71
C LEU A 60 4.18 -2.37 -0.67
N GLU A 61 4.41 -3.55 -0.09
CA GLU A 61 5.76 -4.11 -0.01
C GLU A 61 6.30 -4.48 -1.40
N ALA A 62 5.43 -4.94 -2.30
CA ALA A 62 5.82 -5.20 -3.69
C ALA A 62 6.28 -3.91 -4.38
N ALA A 63 5.56 -2.82 -4.19
CA ALA A 63 5.94 -1.53 -4.76
C ALA A 63 7.30 -1.06 -4.23
N LYS A 64 7.53 -1.22 -2.93
CA LYS A 64 8.83 -0.90 -2.32
C LYS A 64 9.95 -1.75 -2.93
N ALA A 65 9.70 -3.04 -3.10
CA ALA A 65 10.70 -3.95 -3.66
C ALA A 65 11.06 -3.59 -5.10
N LEU A 66 10.11 -3.01 -5.84
CA LEU A 66 10.34 -2.56 -7.21
C LEU A 66 11.00 -1.17 -7.28
N GLY A 67 11.24 -0.53 -6.14
CA GLY A 67 11.86 0.79 -6.10
C GLY A 67 10.90 1.93 -6.43
N GLU A 68 9.60 1.69 -6.36
CA GLU A 68 8.60 2.73 -6.60
C GLU A 68 8.63 3.76 -5.47
N LYS A 69 8.38 5.01 -5.81
CA LYS A 69 8.33 6.10 -4.83
C LYS A 69 6.91 6.48 -4.45
N THR A 70 5.96 6.15 -5.31
CA THR A 70 4.53 6.46 -5.11
C THR A 70 3.71 5.22 -5.36
N ILE A 71 2.46 5.25 -4.88
CA ILE A 71 1.53 4.14 -5.03
C ILE A 71 0.11 4.68 -5.12
N PHE A 72 -0.73 4.02 -5.92
CA PHE A 72 -2.15 4.38 -6.02
C PHE A 72 -2.89 3.91 -4.78
N CYS A 73 -3.72 4.78 -4.24
CA CYS A 73 -4.46 4.55 -3.01
C CYS A 73 -5.90 5.02 -3.12
N PHE A 74 -6.77 4.40 -2.35
CA PHE A 74 -8.06 4.98 -2.00
C PHE A 74 -7.93 5.52 -0.58
N LEU A 75 -8.33 6.78 -0.37
CA LEU A 75 -8.36 7.37 0.94
C LEU A 75 -9.71 7.06 1.58
N VAL A 76 -9.69 6.36 2.70
CA VAL A 76 -10.92 5.98 3.40
C VAL A 76 -11.12 6.84 4.64
N ASP A 77 -12.38 6.93 5.10
CA ASP A 77 -12.72 7.73 6.28
C ASP A 77 -12.20 7.02 7.54
N ALA A 78 -11.32 7.71 8.27
CA ALA A 78 -10.71 7.18 9.49
C ALA A 78 -11.74 6.81 10.56
N ARG A 79 -12.86 7.49 10.60
CA ARG A 79 -13.91 7.25 11.59
C ARG A 79 -14.68 5.96 11.39
N ARG A 80 -14.52 5.33 10.25
CA ARG A 80 -15.21 4.09 9.91
C ARG A 80 -14.34 2.86 10.08
N HIS A 81 -13.14 3.09 10.55
CA HIS A 81 -12.15 2.01 10.70
C HIS A 81 -11.37 2.14 12.03
#